data_5ce42569642de4f9554fe68a2c95c616
#
_entry.id   5ce42569642de4f9554fe68a2c95c616
#
_cell.length_a   1.000
_cell.length_b   1.000
_cell.length_c   1.000
_cell.angle_alpha   90.00
_cell.angle_beta   90.00
_cell.angle_gamma   90.00
#
_symmetry.space_group_name_H-M   'P 1'
#
loop_
_entity.id
_entity.type
_entity.pdbx_description
1 polymer ?
#
loop_
_entity_poly.entity_id
_entity_poly.type
_entity_poly.pdbx_seq_one_letter_code
_entity_poly.pdbx_strand_id
1 'polypeptide(L)'
;MKKHLLFLILCLMGILTSCSQKHTRYYIGVSQCSDDEWRHKMNHEIVREALFYDGVEVEIRTAKDNSRNQIEDINYFIDRKVDLLIVAPNEAAAVTPVVEKAYGLGIPVVVIDRKILSDRYTAFVGADNCEIGKDVGQYIVNRLGGKGKILEITGLEGSTPAMERHRGLADALKAEPGIEIAASVDGAWLQSVAGEKMDSILQDNKDINLV
;
A
#
# COMPACT_ATOMS: atom_id res chain seq x y z
N MET A 1 14.01 16.20 -65.34
CA MET A 1 14.72 16.34 -64.02
C MET A 1 13.84 16.90 -62.89
N LYS A 2 13.14 18.05 -63.06
CA LYS A 2 12.30 18.62 -61.96
C LYS A 2 11.14 17.70 -61.48
N LYS A 3 10.49 16.95 -62.38
CA LYS A 3 9.39 16.03 -62.00
C LYS A 3 9.87 14.82 -61.18
N HIS A 4 11.04 14.27 -61.42
CA HIS A 4 11.61 13.16 -60.66
C HIS A 4 12.10 13.62 -59.28
N LEU A 5 12.61 14.86 -59.16
CA LEU A 5 13.01 15.42 -57.90
C LEU A 5 11.81 15.67 -56.96
N LEU A 6 10.70 16.16 -57.52
CA LEU A 6 9.45 16.38 -56.79
C LEU A 6 8.86 15.06 -56.25
N PHE A 7 8.90 14.01 -57.07
CA PHE A 7 8.43 12.68 -56.69
C PHE A 7 9.30 12.07 -55.58
N LEU A 8 10.61 12.26 -55.62
CA LEU A 8 11.53 11.81 -54.60
C LEU A 8 11.31 12.53 -53.27
N ILE A 9 11.04 13.83 -53.30
CA ILE A 9 10.73 14.63 -52.09
C ILE A 9 9.39 14.19 -51.47
N LEU A 10 8.36 13.90 -52.29
CA LEU A 10 7.08 13.40 -51.79
C LEU A 10 7.22 12.01 -51.14
N CYS A 11 8.02 11.11 -51.72
CA CYS A 11 8.30 9.80 -51.13
C CYS A 11 9.10 9.93 -49.83
N LEU A 12 10.07 10.85 -49.75
CA LEU A 12 10.83 11.09 -48.50
C LEU A 12 9.96 11.69 -47.39
N MET A 13 9.01 12.57 -47.71
CA MET A 13 8.04 13.09 -46.74
C MET A 13 7.09 12.02 -46.22
N GLY A 14 6.70 11.02 -47.03
CA GLY A 14 5.86 9.91 -46.62
C GLY A 14 6.52 8.96 -45.60
N ILE A 15 7.86 8.90 -45.59
CA ILE A 15 8.62 8.03 -44.65
C ILE A 15 8.76 8.69 -43.30
N LEU A 16 8.71 10.01 -43.18
CA LEU A 16 8.90 10.73 -41.91
C LEU A 16 7.63 10.78 -41.05
N THR A 17 6.47 10.38 -41.56
CA THR A 17 5.19 10.38 -40.80
C THR A 17 4.87 9.04 -40.14
N SER A 18 5.72 8.02 -40.26
CA SER A 18 5.58 6.77 -39.53
C SER A 18 6.09 6.93 -38.09
N CYS A 19 5.52 7.91 -37.39
CA CYS A 19 5.60 7.93 -35.93
C CYS A 19 4.66 6.80 -35.45
N SER A 20 5.21 5.64 -35.15
CA SER A 20 4.46 4.56 -34.52
C SER A 20 3.90 5.12 -33.20
N GLN A 21 2.64 5.57 -33.18
CA GLN A 21 1.94 5.78 -31.91
C GLN A 21 1.96 4.45 -31.19
N LYS A 22 2.68 4.40 -30.05
CA LYS A 22 2.61 3.29 -29.10
C LYS A 22 1.12 3.14 -28.75
N HIS A 23 0.45 2.15 -29.29
CA HIS A 23 -0.96 1.94 -29.02
C HIS A 23 -1.02 1.32 -27.60
N THR A 24 -1.30 2.15 -26.61
CA THR A 24 -1.56 1.68 -25.24
C THR A 24 -2.72 0.69 -25.31
N ARG A 25 -2.46 -0.53 -24.93
CA ARG A 25 -3.45 -1.60 -24.91
C ARG A 25 -4.12 -1.75 -23.56
N TYR A 26 -3.35 -1.49 -22.48
CA TYR A 26 -3.81 -1.60 -21.10
C TYR A 26 -3.37 -0.36 -20.31
N TYR A 27 -4.32 0.23 -19.60
CA TYR A 27 -4.08 1.36 -18.73
C TYR A 27 -4.29 0.93 -17.27
N ILE A 28 -3.23 0.97 -16.46
CA ILE A 28 -3.22 0.53 -15.08
C ILE A 28 -3.14 1.75 -14.17
N GLY A 29 -4.15 1.91 -13.30
CA GLY A 29 -4.14 2.91 -12.24
C GLY A 29 -3.57 2.32 -10.96
N VAL A 30 -2.69 3.08 -10.28
CA VAL A 30 -2.14 2.71 -8.97
C VAL A 30 -2.45 3.80 -7.96
N SER A 31 -3.19 3.47 -6.91
CA SER A 31 -3.51 4.38 -5.81
C SER A 31 -2.71 3.98 -4.57
N GLN A 32 -1.71 4.82 -4.23
CA GLN A 32 -0.86 4.65 -3.05
C GLN A 32 -1.37 5.46 -1.87
N CYS A 33 -1.29 4.89 -0.65
CA CYS A 33 -1.74 5.56 0.56
C CYS A 33 -0.81 6.68 1.02
N SER A 34 0.51 6.48 0.94
CA SER A 34 1.54 7.37 1.50
C SER A 34 2.64 7.68 0.48
N ASP A 35 3.51 8.62 0.85
CA ASP A 35 4.61 9.14 0.01
C ASP A 35 5.95 8.94 0.73
N ASP A 36 6.18 7.74 1.25
CA ASP A 36 7.40 7.34 1.95
C ASP A 36 8.35 6.52 1.07
N GLU A 37 9.57 6.29 1.55
CA GLU A 37 10.62 5.55 0.84
C GLU A 37 10.19 4.12 0.45
N TRP A 38 9.39 3.46 1.30
CA TRP A 38 8.86 2.13 1.02
C TRP A 38 7.92 2.18 -0.18
N ARG A 39 7.03 3.19 -0.24
CA ARG A 39 6.10 3.38 -1.36
C ARG A 39 6.82 3.81 -2.63
N HIS A 40 7.84 4.66 -2.52
CA HIS A 40 8.69 5.00 -3.67
C HIS A 40 9.36 3.76 -4.25
N LYS A 41 9.90 2.87 -3.39
CA LYS A 41 10.48 1.60 -3.86
C LYS A 41 9.44 0.73 -4.57
N MET A 42 8.25 0.56 -3.99
CA MET A 42 7.16 -0.22 -4.58
C MET A 42 6.73 0.37 -5.93
N ASN A 43 6.54 1.69 -6.00
CA ASN A 43 6.16 2.39 -7.23
C ASN A 43 7.20 2.20 -8.33
N HIS A 44 8.47 2.31 -7.98
CA HIS A 44 9.58 2.07 -8.92
C HIS A 44 9.56 0.64 -9.47
N GLU A 45 9.32 -0.38 -8.63
CA GLU A 45 9.23 -1.76 -9.08
C GLU A 45 8.02 -1.99 -10.01
N ILE A 46 6.85 -1.41 -9.69
CA ILE A 46 5.66 -1.50 -10.56
C ILE A 46 5.94 -0.89 -11.94
N VAL A 47 6.51 0.31 -11.98
CA VAL A 47 6.85 0.97 -13.26
C VAL A 47 7.91 0.19 -14.02
N ARG A 48 8.95 -0.30 -13.32
CA ARG A 48 10.01 -1.09 -13.93
C ARG A 48 9.48 -2.37 -14.56
N GLU A 49 8.60 -3.07 -13.85
CA GLU A 49 7.98 -4.31 -14.37
C GLU A 49 7.13 -4.01 -15.60
N ALA A 50 6.36 -2.93 -15.59
CA ALA A 50 5.53 -2.55 -16.75
C ALA A 50 6.34 -2.31 -18.04
N LEU A 51 7.62 -1.93 -17.93
CA LEU A 51 8.49 -1.71 -19.10
C LEU A 51 8.77 -3.00 -19.90
N PHE A 52 8.57 -4.16 -19.32
CA PHE A 52 8.75 -5.45 -20.00
C PHE A 52 7.54 -5.84 -20.89
N TYR A 53 6.44 -5.08 -20.80
CA TYR A 53 5.19 -5.39 -21.50
C TYR A 53 4.81 -4.27 -22.47
N ASP A 54 4.85 -4.57 -23.78
CA ASP A 54 4.42 -3.61 -24.79
C ASP A 54 2.94 -3.27 -24.66
N GLY A 55 2.62 -1.99 -24.73
CA GLY A 55 1.24 -1.49 -24.67
C GLY A 55 0.65 -1.39 -23.26
N VAL A 56 1.47 -1.51 -22.20
CA VAL A 56 1.08 -1.23 -20.81
C VAL A 56 1.48 0.20 -20.46
N GLU A 57 0.53 0.96 -19.91
CA GLU A 57 0.74 2.27 -19.32
C GLU A 57 0.34 2.23 -17.86
N VAL A 58 1.19 2.77 -16.97
CA VAL A 58 0.93 2.84 -15.54
C VAL A 58 0.88 4.30 -15.11
N GLU A 59 -0.21 4.70 -14.47
CA GLU A 59 -0.32 5.98 -13.78
C GLU A 59 -0.42 5.74 -12.28
N ILE A 60 0.43 6.43 -11.50
CA ILE A 60 0.47 6.32 -10.04
C ILE A 60 0.02 7.63 -9.43
N ARG A 61 -0.93 7.56 -8.48
CA ARG A 61 -1.38 8.68 -7.66
C ARG A 61 -1.14 8.36 -6.20
N THR A 62 -0.68 9.35 -5.44
CA THR A 62 -0.27 9.19 -4.05
C THR A 62 -1.11 10.08 -3.15
N ALA A 63 -1.81 9.48 -2.22
CA ALA A 63 -2.76 10.15 -1.33
C ALA A 63 -2.11 10.93 -0.17
N LYS A 64 -0.81 10.72 0.08
CA LYS A 64 -0.03 11.40 1.13
C LYS A 64 -0.70 11.29 2.51
N ASP A 65 -0.97 10.06 2.94
CA ASP A 65 -1.57 9.70 4.23
C ASP A 65 -2.97 10.31 4.47
N ASN A 66 -3.69 10.64 3.39
CA ASN A 66 -5.02 11.23 3.46
C ASN A 66 -6.04 10.37 2.72
N SER A 67 -6.94 9.74 3.48
CA SER A 67 -7.97 8.84 2.92
C SER A 67 -8.94 9.55 1.98
N ARG A 68 -9.21 10.86 2.15
CA ARG A 68 -10.04 11.64 1.22
C ARG A 68 -9.35 11.78 -0.14
N ASN A 69 -8.07 12.14 -0.14
CA ASN A 69 -7.29 12.22 -1.38
C ASN A 69 -7.29 10.85 -2.09
N GLN A 70 -7.15 9.76 -1.33
CA GLN A 70 -7.16 8.42 -1.91
C GLN A 70 -8.50 8.07 -2.56
N ILE A 71 -9.61 8.46 -1.94
CA ILE A 71 -10.95 8.28 -2.51
C ILE A 71 -11.08 9.08 -3.83
N GLU A 72 -10.56 10.31 -3.88
CA GLU A 72 -10.54 11.12 -5.09
C GLU A 72 -9.68 10.48 -6.18
N ASP A 73 -8.50 9.96 -5.84
CA ASP A 73 -7.60 9.26 -6.77
C ASP A 73 -8.25 8.01 -7.36
N ILE A 74 -8.92 7.21 -6.53
CA ILE A 74 -9.61 6.01 -7.01
C ILE A 74 -10.80 6.39 -7.91
N ASN A 75 -11.59 7.41 -7.55
CA ASN A 75 -12.66 7.90 -8.43
C ASN A 75 -12.12 8.43 -9.77
N TYR A 76 -10.99 9.13 -9.76
CA TYR A 76 -10.31 9.55 -10.99
C TYR A 76 -10.00 8.36 -11.90
N PHE A 77 -9.46 7.25 -11.36
CA PHE A 77 -9.19 6.04 -12.14
C PHE A 77 -10.47 5.35 -12.64
N ILE A 78 -11.54 5.36 -11.83
CA ILE A 78 -12.86 4.87 -12.25
C ILE A 78 -13.38 5.66 -13.46
N ASP A 79 -13.32 6.99 -13.41
CA ASP A 79 -13.80 7.87 -14.47
C ASP A 79 -12.96 7.72 -15.75
N ARG A 80 -11.67 7.44 -15.62
CA ARG A 80 -10.77 7.14 -16.73
C ARG A 80 -10.91 5.71 -17.26
N LYS A 81 -11.73 4.87 -16.62
CA LYS A 81 -11.98 3.49 -17.02
C LYS A 81 -10.69 2.68 -17.19
N VAL A 82 -9.84 2.70 -16.17
CA VAL A 82 -8.61 1.90 -16.18
C VAL A 82 -8.92 0.42 -16.37
N ASP A 83 -8.04 -0.30 -17.04
CA ASP A 83 -8.19 -1.75 -17.27
C ASP A 83 -7.85 -2.58 -16.03
N LEU A 84 -7.09 -2.01 -15.10
CA LEU A 84 -6.74 -2.58 -13.81
C LEU A 84 -6.50 -1.46 -12.81
N LEU A 85 -7.01 -1.63 -11.59
CA LEU A 85 -6.73 -0.76 -10.46
C LEU A 85 -5.91 -1.51 -9.40
N ILE A 86 -4.74 -0.97 -9.03
CA ILE A 86 -3.94 -1.45 -7.91
C ILE A 86 -4.11 -0.47 -6.76
N VAL A 87 -4.45 -0.95 -5.56
CA VAL A 87 -4.72 -0.10 -4.39
C VAL A 87 -3.92 -0.59 -3.19
N ALA A 88 -3.13 0.31 -2.59
CA ALA A 88 -2.60 0.16 -1.24
C ALA A 88 -3.43 1.04 -0.29
N PRO A 89 -4.42 0.53 0.43
CA PRO A 89 -5.36 1.35 1.20
C PRO A 89 -4.68 2.11 2.34
N ASN A 90 -5.09 3.36 2.59
CA ASN A 90 -4.66 4.11 3.77
C ASN A 90 -5.38 3.58 5.03
N GLU A 91 -6.62 3.98 5.24
CA GLU A 91 -7.50 3.46 6.27
C GLU A 91 -8.57 2.57 5.64
N ALA A 92 -8.65 1.34 6.10
CA ALA A 92 -9.50 0.33 5.49
C ALA A 92 -10.98 0.75 5.43
N ALA A 93 -11.52 1.27 6.53
CA ALA A 93 -12.93 1.67 6.60
C ALA A 93 -13.29 2.80 5.62
N ALA A 94 -12.39 3.79 5.48
CA ALA A 94 -12.63 4.93 4.61
C ALA A 94 -12.56 4.58 3.12
N VAL A 95 -11.62 3.69 2.75
CA VAL A 95 -11.32 3.38 1.34
C VAL A 95 -12.16 2.23 0.80
N THR A 96 -12.64 1.33 1.65
CA THR A 96 -13.44 0.16 1.22
C THR A 96 -14.59 0.53 0.27
N PRO A 97 -15.46 1.52 0.53
CA PRO A 97 -16.62 1.79 -0.33
C PRO A 97 -16.24 2.17 -1.77
N VAL A 98 -15.17 2.95 -1.95
CA VAL A 98 -14.76 3.38 -3.30
C VAL A 98 -14.08 2.24 -4.07
N VAL A 99 -13.36 1.35 -3.38
CA VAL A 99 -12.79 0.14 -3.98
C VAL A 99 -13.89 -0.82 -4.42
N GLU A 100 -14.92 -1.04 -3.58
CA GLU A 100 -16.10 -1.83 -3.95
C GLU A 100 -16.85 -1.23 -5.15
N LYS A 101 -16.92 0.10 -5.23
CA LYS A 101 -17.49 0.79 -6.38
C LYS A 101 -16.73 0.46 -7.66
N ALA A 102 -15.39 0.56 -7.64
CA ALA A 102 -14.55 0.22 -8.79
C ALA A 102 -14.76 -1.23 -9.23
N TYR A 103 -14.71 -2.17 -8.27
CA TYR A 103 -14.94 -3.59 -8.54
C TYR A 103 -16.36 -3.87 -9.07
N GLY A 104 -17.39 -3.21 -8.52
CA GLY A 104 -18.77 -3.32 -8.96
C GLY A 104 -19.04 -2.78 -10.37
N LEU A 105 -18.20 -1.87 -10.85
CA LEU A 105 -18.20 -1.38 -12.23
C LEU A 105 -17.45 -2.29 -13.21
N GLY A 106 -16.91 -3.41 -12.73
CA GLY A 106 -16.20 -4.40 -13.55
C GLY A 106 -14.71 -4.09 -13.75
N ILE A 107 -14.15 -3.12 -13.03
CA ILE A 107 -12.71 -2.87 -13.05
C ILE A 107 -12.05 -3.94 -12.16
N PRO A 108 -11.13 -4.77 -12.68
CA PRO A 108 -10.32 -5.65 -11.85
C PRO A 108 -9.54 -4.86 -10.82
N VAL A 109 -9.58 -5.29 -9.55
CA VAL A 109 -8.87 -4.60 -8.46
C VAL A 109 -7.89 -5.55 -7.80
N VAL A 110 -6.63 -5.15 -7.72
CA VAL A 110 -5.60 -5.80 -6.91
C VAL A 110 -5.31 -4.93 -5.69
N VAL A 111 -5.61 -5.49 -4.51
CA VAL A 111 -5.32 -4.85 -3.23
C VAL A 111 -3.94 -5.31 -2.77
N ILE A 112 -3.06 -4.38 -2.41
CA ILE A 112 -1.67 -4.69 -2.06
C ILE A 112 -1.30 -4.19 -0.65
N ASP A 113 -0.43 -4.94 0.04
CA ASP A 113 0.13 -4.63 1.37
C ASP A 113 -0.92 -4.54 2.47
N ARG A 114 -1.85 -3.62 2.38
CA ARG A 114 -2.96 -3.42 3.32
C ARG A 114 -4.27 -3.89 2.70
N LYS A 115 -5.18 -4.47 3.51
CA LYS A 115 -6.50 -4.95 3.04
C LYS A 115 -7.55 -3.85 3.16
N ILE A 116 -8.67 -4.05 2.47
CA ILE A 116 -9.95 -3.40 2.71
C ILE A 116 -10.82 -4.27 3.63
N LEU A 117 -11.96 -3.75 4.10
CA LEU A 117 -12.91 -4.48 4.96
C LEU A 117 -13.96 -5.26 4.15
N SER A 118 -13.58 -5.80 3.00
CA SER A 118 -14.47 -6.48 2.07
C SER A 118 -13.67 -7.46 1.24
N ASP A 119 -14.35 -8.47 0.67
CA ASP A 119 -13.77 -9.42 -0.29
C ASP A 119 -14.05 -9.02 -1.75
N ARG A 120 -14.55 -7.81 -1.99
CA ARG A 120 -14.87 -7.30 -3.33
C ARG A 120 -13.63 -6.72 -4.01
N TYR A 121 -12.72 -7.59 -4.38
CA TYR A 121 -11.53 -7.33 -5.19
C TYR A 121 -11.13 -8.60 -5.95
N THR A 122 -10.26 -8.46 -6.94
CA THR A 122 -9.81 -9.59 -7.78
C THR A 122 -8.74 -10.42 -7.08
N ALA A 123 -7.78 -9.76 -6.43
CA ALA A 123 -6.69 -10.42 -5.73
C ALA A 123 -6.14 -9.53 -4.60
N PHE A 124 -5.56 -10.17 -3.58
CA PHE A 124 -4.78 -9.53 -2.54
C PHE A 124 -3.33 -10.03 -2.60
N VAL A 125 -2.38 -9.10 -2.49
CA VAL A 125 -0.95 -9.40 -2.41
C VAL A 125 -0.38 -8.72 -1.16
N GLY A 126 -0.05 -9.51 -0.15
CA GLY A 126 0.45 -8.99 1.12
C GLY A 126 0.77 -10.11 2.10
N ALA A 127 1.17 -9.74 3.32
CA ALA A 127 1.50 -10.66 4.39
C ALA A 127 0.27 -11.06 5.21
N ASP A 128 0.35 -12.21 5.92
CA ASP A 128 -0.54 -12.53 7.02
C ASP A 128 -0.09 -11.78 8.28
N ASN A 129 -0.70 -10.61 8.48
CA ASN A 129 -0.32 -9.74 9.59
C ASN A 129 -0.77 -10.29 10.96
N CYS A 130 -1.78 -11.14 11.00
CA CYS A 130 -2.18 -11.80 12.23
C CYS A 130 -1.12 -12.81 12.69
N GLU A 131 -0.59 -13.59 11.74
CA GLU A 131 0.49 -14.54 12.04
C GLU A 131 1.78 -13.83 12.45
N ILE A 132 2.13 -12.71 11.78
CA ILE A 132 3.26 -11.86 12.21
C ILE A 132 3.08 -11.41 13.68
N GLY A 133 1.88 -10.97 14.06
CA GLY A 133 1.58 -10.58 15.44
C GLY A 133 1.74 -11.71 16.45
N LYS A 134 1.30 -12.92 16.09
CA LYS A 134 1.48 -14.12 16.93
C LYS A 134 2.94 -14.50 17.11
N ASP A 135 3.72 -14.46 16.02
CA ASP A 135 5.16 -14.77 16.06
C ASP A 135 5.89 -13.79 16.99
N VAL A 136 5.56 -12.50 16.91
CA VAL A 136 6.09 -11.48 17.83
C VAL A 136 5.69 -11.79 19.28
N GLY A 137 4.42 -12.14 19.51
CA GLY A 137 3.95 -12.52 20.83
C GLY A 137 4.71 -13.73 21.41
N GLN A 138 4.92 -14.77 20.61
CA GLN A 138 5.69 -15.94 21.01
C GLN A 138 7.17 -15.60 21.31
N TYR A 139 7.76 -14.70 20.51
CA TYR A 139 9.10 -14.18 20.77
C TYR A 139 9.16 -13.46 22.13
N ILE A 140 8.18 -12.59 22.43
CA ILE A 140 8.07 -11.86 23.69
C ILE A 140 7.97 -12.82 24.87
N VAL A 141 7.10 -13.83 24.79
CA VAL A 141 6.94 -14.87 25.83
C VAL A 141 8.27 -15.54 26.12
N ASN A 142 8.96 -15.99 25.08
CA ASN A 142 10.25 -16.65 25.21
C ASN A 142 11.33 -15.72 25.80
N ARG A 143 11.34 -14.45 25.36
CA ARG A 143 12.34 -13.46 25.80
C ARG A 143 12.19 -13.05 27.25
N LEU A 144 10.94 -12.93 27.72
CA LEU A 144 10.60 -12.49 29.07
C LEU A 144 10.39 -13.66 30.07
N GLY A 145 10.40 -14.90 29.58
CA GLY A 145 10.13 -16.06 30.43
C GLY A 145 8.72 -16.08 31.01
N GLY A 146 7.73 -15.57 30.24
CA GLY A 146 6.32 -15.56 30.60
C GLY A 146 5.90 -14.46 31.61
N LYS A 147 6.78 -13.49 31.96
CA LYS A 147 6.44 -12.42 32.92
C LYS A 147 7.14 -11.10 32.57
N GLY A 148 6.37 -10.02 32.50
CA GLY A 148 6.90 -8.67 32.28
C GLY A 148 5.87 -7.71 31.74
N LYS A 149 6.31 -6.47 31.53
CA LYS A 149 5.52 -5.41 30.92
C LYS A 149 6.11 -5.01 29.59
N ILE A 150 5.26 -4.82 28.59
CA ILE A 150 5.67 -4.38 27.26
C ILE A 150 4.98 -3.07 26.88
N LEU A 151 5.66 -2.27 26.08
CA LEU A 151 5.09 -1.16 25.32
C LEU A 151 4.93 -1.62 23.86
N GLU A 152 3.72 -1.57 23.35
CA GLU A 152 3.45 -1.81 21.95
C GLU A 152 3.41 -0.48 21.19
N ILE A 153 4.18 -0.37 20.11
CA ILE A 153 4.09 0.73 19.14
C ILE A 153 3.49 0.17 17.88
N THR A 154 2.23 0.53 17.61
CA THR A 154 1.50 0.10 16.44
C THR A 154 1.85 0.97 15.23
N GLY A 155 1.35 0.60 14.05
CA GLY A 155 1.30 1.49 12.90
C GLY A 155 0.07 2.40 12.94
N LEU A 156 -0.25 3.01 11.77
CA LEU A 156 -1.43 3.86 11.61
C LEU A 156 -2.70 3.13 12.06
N GLU A 157 -3.41 3.72 13.00
CA GLU A 157 -4.73 3.24 13.44
C GLU A 157 -5.69 3.20 12.25
N GLY A 158 -6.51 2.15 12.17
CA GLY A 158 -7.41 1.92 11.03
C GLY A 158 -6.77 1.27 9.80
N SER A 159 -5.44 1.10 9.76
CA SER A 159 -4.79 0.25 8.75
C SER A 159 -4.85 -1.22 9.15
N THR A 160 -5.16 -2.11 8.21
CA THR A 160 -5.30 -3.55 8.51
C THR A 160 -4.04 -4.20 9.08
N PRO A 161 -2.80 -3.87 8.64
CA PRO A 161 -1.61 -4.44 9.26
C PRO A 161 -1.47 -4.09 10.75
N ALA A 162 -1.79 -2.85 11.16
CA ALA A 162 -1.74 -2.47 12.57
C ALA A 162 -2.76 -3.26 13.39
N MET A 163 -4.02 -3.29 12.94
CA MET A 163 -5.10 -4.01 13.62
C MET A 163 -4.84 -5.53 13.70
N GLU A 164 -4.38 -6.14 12.61
CA GLU A 164 -4.14 -7.58 12.52
C GLU A 164 -2.93 -8.00 13.36
N ARG A 165 -1.82 -7.23 13.34
CA ARG A 165 -0.65 -7.50 14.17
C ARG A 165 -0.97 -7.37 15.67
N HIS A 166 -1.68 -6.30 16.05
CA HIS A 166 -2.16 -6.15 17.44
C HIS A 166 -3.02 -7.34 17.88
N ARG A 167 -3.99 -7.76 17.05
CA ARG A 167 -4.82 -8.92 17.34
C ARG A 167 -4.00 -10.19 17.51
N GLY A 168 -3.06 -10.46 16.59
CA GLY A 168 -2.18 -11.63 16.69
C GLY A 168 -1.31 -11.63 17.94
N LEU A 169 -0.74 -10.47 18.30
CA LEU A 169 0.01 -10.29 19.55
C LEU A 169 -0.88 -10.55 20.78
N ALA A 170 -2.04 -9.90 20.84
CA ALA A 170 -2.97 -10.10 21.96
C ALA A 170 -3.42 -11.56 22.08
N ASP A 171 -3.68 -12.24 20.98
CA ASP A 171 -4.06 -13.66 20.97
C ASP A 171 -2.93 -14.56 21.50
N ALA A 172 -1.67 -14.31 21.12
CA ALA A 172 -0.53 -15.06 21.63
C ALA A 172 -0.32 -14.85 23.14
N LEU A 173 -0.57 -13.64 23.64
CA LEU A 173 -0.39 -13.33 25.06
C LEU A 173 -1.54 -13.77 25.97
N LYS A 174 -2.70 -14.18 25.42
CA LYS A 174 -3.83 -14.67 26.23
C LYS A 174 -3.49 -15.86 27.13
N ALA A 175 -2.59 -16.73 26.69
CA ALA A 175 -2.13 -17.88 27.46
C ALA A 175 -1.06 -17.53 28.52
N GLU A 176 -0.56 -16.30 28.53
CA GLU A 176 0.57 -15.85 29.33
C GLU A 176 0.18 -14.64 30.21
N PRO A 177 -0.66 -14.85 31.25
CA PRO A 177 -1.21 -13.77 32.08
C PRO A 177 -0.15 -13.00 32.86
N GLY A 178 1.09 -13.49 32.90
CA GLY A 178 2.22 -12.78 33.48
C GLY A 178 2.81 -11.67 32.61
N ILE A 179 2.41 -11.59 31.34
CA ILE A 179 2.86 -10.53 30.43
C ILE A 179 1.73 -9.53 30.25
N GLU A 180 2.01 -8.26 30.50
CA GLU A 180 1.09 -7.15 30.41
C GLU A 180 1.49 -6.23 29.25
N ILE A 181 0.54 -5.87 28.36
CA ILE A 181 0.69 -4.74 27.46
C ILE A 181 0.38 -3.49 28.28
N ALA A 182 1.40 -2.87 28.87
CA ALA A 182 1.26 -1.72 29.76
C ALA A 182 0.79 -0.47 29.02
N ALA A 183 1.16 -0.34 27.75
CA ALA A 183 0.67 0.71 26.85
C ALA A 183 0.73 0.23 25.39
N SER A 184 -0.21 0.74 24.59
CA SER A 184 -0.21 0.60 23.14
C SER A 184 -0.40 1.98 22.52
N VAL A 185 0.48 2.36 21.59
CA VAL A 185 0.47 3.70 20.98
C VAL A 185 0.61 3.65 19.47
N ASP A 186 -0.14 4.51 18.82
CA ASP A 186 -0.09 4.66 17.35
C ASP A 186 1.18 5.40 16.93
N GLY A 187 2.09 4.71 16.23
CA GLY A 187 3.31 5.26 15.63
C GLY A 187 3.10 5.82 14.23
N ALA A 188 1.88 5.78 13.69
CA ALA A 188 1.47 6.32 12.39
C ALA A 188 2.35 5.83 11.19
N TRP A 189 3.07 4.73 11.33
CA TRP A 189 4.12 4.24 10.41
C TRP A 189 5.29 5.22 10.25
N LEU A 190 5.45 6.19 11.18
CA LEU A 190 6.49 7.21 11.15
C LEU A 190 7.47 7.01 12.30
N GLN A 191 8.77 6.87 11.97
CA GLN A 191 9.82 6.66 12.96
C GLN A 191 9.89 7.81 13.98
N SER A 192 9.71 9.07 13.54
CA SER A 192 9.71 10.22 14.43
C SER A 192 8.58 10.17 15.46
N VAL A 193 7.35 9.87 15.00
CA VAL A 193 6.17 9.78 15.87
C VAL A 193 6.32 8.62 16.85
N ALA A 194 6.77 7.46 16.37
CA ALA A 194 7.04 6.29 17.22
C ALA A 194 8.08 6.61 18.30
N GLY A 195 9.19 7.26 17.93
CA GLY A 195 10.25 7.66 18.87
C GLY A 195 9.77 8.64 19.93
N GLU A 196 9.08 9.72 19.53
CA GLU A 196 8.54 10.70 20.48
C GLU A 196 7.57 10.07 21.49
N LYS A 197 6.66 9.22 21.03
CA LYS A 197 5.69 8.53 21.90
C LYS A 197 6.37 7.54 22.81
N MET A 198 7.32 6.76 22.30
CA MET A 198 8.12 5.84 23.08
C MET A 198 8.85 6.56 24.23
N ASP A 199 9.57 7.63 23.90
CA ASP A 199 10.34 8.40 24.89
C ASP A 199 9.44 8.96 25.99
N SER A 200 8.28 9.51 25.63
CA SER A 200 7.30 10.03 26.59
C SER A 200 6.82 8.94 27.55
N ILE A 201 6.42 7.77 27.02
CA ILE A 201 5.90 6.68 27.87
C ILE A 201 6.97 6.09 28.76
N LEU A 202 8.20 5.90 28.25
CA LEU A 202 9.31 5.34 29.04
C LEU A 202 9.83 6.30 30.12
N GLN A 203 9.55 7.60 30.03
CA GLN A 203 9.83 8.54 31.13
C GLN A 203 8.98 8.23 32.38
N ASP A 204 7.69 7.92 32.17
CA ASP A 204 6.72 7.71 33.24
C ASP A 204 6.63 6.24 33.68
N ASN A 205 7.05 5.29 32.83
CA ASN A 205 6.92 3.83 33.04
C ASN A 205 8.28 3.14 33.00
N LYS A 206 9.05 3.24 34.10
CA LYS A 206 10.41 2.67 34.20
C LYS A 206 10.45 1.16 34.32
N ASP A 207 9.32 0.51 34.52
CA ASP A 207 9.17 -0.93 34.68
C ASP A 207 8.81 -1.66 33.39
N ILE A 208 8.79 -0.98 32.26
CA ILE A 208 8.66 -1.62 30.94
C ILE A 208 9.92 -2.41 30.64
N ASN A 209 9.74 -3.69 30.31
CA ASN A 209 10.82 -4.65 30.07
C ASN A 209 11.19 -4.79 28.59
N LEU A 210 10.25 -4.50 27.68
CA LEU A 210 10.43 -4.61 26.24
C LEU A 210 9.54 -3.59 25.49
N VAL A 211 10.04 -3.09 24.38
CA VAL A 211 9.28 -2.29 23.42
C VAL A 211 9.21 -3.06 22.10
#